data_fe279d9cee599adeebbe8cba82e279c6
#
_entry.id   fe279d9cee599adeebbe8cba82e279c6
#
_cell.length_a   1.000
_cell.length_b   1.000
_cell.length_c   1.000
_cell.angle_alpha   90.00
_cell.angle_beta   90.00
_cell.angle_gamma   90.00
#
_symmetry.space_group_name_H-M   'P 1'
#
loop_
_entity.id
_entity.type
_entity.pdbx_description
1 polymer ?
#
loop_
_entity_poly.entity_id
_entity_poly.type
_entity_poly.pdbx_seq_one_letter_code
_entity_poly.pdbx_strand_id
1 'polypeptide(L)'
;MSHRHYHYLECISCRSQFKPTQIYSCPKCGDLLQIGYRYEALRPRFERSLREIGPHSVWRYRELLPVSARNAVTLGEGGTPLPRSTHLARDLGLREVYFKNEGQNPTGSFKDRGMTVAVTRAVEIGAKEVLCASTGNTSASMAAYAARAGLKATVLIPRGKIARGKLLQAVVHGARIRSVGGNFDRALAKARTLAASGELYLVNSLNPYRIEGQKTLAFEVWEQLGKVPDVVILPVGNAGNISAIWKGFWELKRLRMTGRTPRMVGVQAVGAAPIATAYTKRENEIIPWPHPETAASAIRIGAPASWKKALRAVRDSGGSMLTVSDQEILRAQRLLATREGIFAEPASSAAVAGLIKASRWKLIKGRESVVCVVTGHGLKDQESVGG
;
A
#
# COMPACT_ATOMS: atom_id res chain seq x y z
N MET A 1 10.56 -4.00 -28.32
CA MET A 1 9.18 -4.54 -28.35
C MET A 1 8.38 -3.92 -27.21
N SER A 2 7.23 -3.36 -27.47
CA SER A 2 6.43 -2.58 -26.52
C SER A 2 5.89 -3.49 -25.40
N HIS A 3 6.06 -3.10 -24.13
CA HIS A 3 5.50 -3.76 -22.93
C HIS A 3 3.96 -3.89 -22.95
N ARG A 4 3.28 -3.24 -23.93
CA ARG A 4 1.82 -3.15 -24.04
C ARG A 4 1.09 -4.49 -24.28
N HIS A 5 1.79 -5.58 -24.63
CA HIS A 5 1.15 -6.84 -25.01
C HIS A 5 1.07 -7.89 -23.89
N TYR A 6 1.70 -7.64 -22.71
CA TYR A 6 1.80 -8.65 -21.67
C TYR A 6 0.87 -8.41 -20.47
N HIS A 7 0.10 -7.31 -20.46
CA HIS A 7 -0.82 -7.01 -19.36
C HIS A 7 -2.20 -6.59 -19.88
N TYR A 8 -3.21 -6.77 -19.04
CA TYR A 8 -4.61 -6.44 -19.28
C TYR A 8 -5.26 -5.98 -17.97
N LEU A 9 -6.40 -5.30 -18.06
CA LEU A 9 -7.25 -5.02 -16.92
C LEU A 9 -8.23 -6.18 -16.72
N GLU A 10 -8.40 -6.62 -15.49
CA GLU A 10 -9.34 -7.67 -15.11
C GLU A 10 -10.22 -7.22 -13.96
N CYS A 11 -11.51 -7.49 -14.02
CA CYS A 11 -12.41 -7.26 -12.90
C CYS A 11 -12.18 -8.30 -11.80
N ILE A 12 -12.12 -7.85 -10.54
CA ILE A 12 -11.90 -8.75 -9.40
C ILE A 12 -13.09 -9.66 -9.10
N SER A 13 -14.29 -9.29 -9.54
CA SER A 13 -15.54 -10.04 -9.31
C SER A 13 -15.99 -10.82 -10.53
N CYS A 14 -16.36 -10.16 -11.62
CA CYS A 14 -16.90 -10.84 -12.81
C CYS A 14 -15.84 -11.38 -13.80
N ARG A 15 -14.54 -11.16 -13.50
CA ARG A 15 -13.39 -11.65 -14.30
C ARG A 15 -13.33 -11.13 -15.74
N SER A 16 -14.20 -10.20 -16.14
CA SER A 16 -14.14 -9.57 -17.45
C SER A 16 -12.81 -8.88 -17.67
N GLN A 17 -12.23 -9.08 -18.85
CA GLN A 17 -10.93 -8.52 -19.23
C GLN A 17 -11.11 -7.36 -20.20
N PHE A 18 -10.25 -6.35 -20.06
CA PHE A 18 -10.27 -5.12 -20.86
C PHE A 18 -8.84 -4.76 -21.31
N LYS A 19 -8.74 -4.07 -22.43
CA LYS A 19 -7.47 -3.43 -22.82
C LYS A 19 -7.07 -2.38 -21.78
N PRO A 20 -5.76 -2.08 -21.63
CA PRO A 20 -5.26 -1.04 -20.71
C PRO A 20 -5.73 0.36 -21.12
N THR A 21 -6.90 0.76 -20.62
CA THR A 21 -7.52 2.08 -20.83
C THR A 21 -7.67 2.83 -19.52
N GLN A 22 -8.10 4.10 -19.56
CA GLN A 22 -8.30 4.92 -18.36
C GLN A 22 -9.65 4.63 -17.72
N ILE A 23 -9.83 3.41 -17.22
CA ILE A 23 -10.99 3.02 -16.43
C ILE A 23 -10.57 2.61 -15.02
N TYR A 24 -11.37 2.96 -14.02
CA TYR A 24 -11.07 2.72 -12.60
C TYR A 24 -11.99 1.67 -11.95
N SER A 25 -13.10 1.37 -12.60
CA SER A 25 -14.04 0.33 -12.20
C SER A 25 -14.51 -0.47 -13.42
N CYS A 26 -15.01 -1.67 -13.18
CA CYS A 26 -15.50 -2.55 -14.22
C CYS A 26 -16.75 -1.97 -14.89
N PRO A 27 -16.78 -1.77 -16.22
CA PRO A 27 -17.97 -1.29 -16.91
C PRO A 27 -19.17 -2.24 -16.82
N LYS A 28 -18.95 -3.54 -16.54
CA LYS A 28 -20.02 -4.54 -16.48
C LYS A 28 -20.68 -4.64 -15.10
N CYS A 29 -19.91 -4.59 -14.01
CA CYS A 29 -20.43 -4.82 -12.65
C CYS A 29 -20.05 -3.75 -11.64
N GLY A 30 -19.35 -2.69 -12.03
CA GLY A 30 -18.95 -1.58 -11.16
C GLY A 30 -17.79 -1.86 -10.20
N ASP A 31 -17.34 -3.11 -10.05
CA ASP A 31 -16.32 -3.48 -9.08
C ASP A 31 -14.90 -3.06 -9.52
N LEU A 32 -13.93 -3.21 -8.63
CA LEU A 32 -12.54 -2.79 -8.85
C LEU A 32 -11.87 -3.60 -9.98
N LEU A 33 -10.94 -2.94 -10.62
CA LEU A 33 -10.04 -3.55 -11.59
C LEU A 33 -8.69 -3.88 -10.95
N GLN A 34 -8.02 -4.87 -11.55
CA GLN A 34 -6.64 -5.23 -11.27
C GLN A 34 -5.88 -5.43 -12.58
N ILE A 35 -4.55 -5.37 -12.53
CA ILE A 35 -3.71 -5.71 -13.67
C ILE A 35 -3.47 -7.22 -13.67
N GLY A 36 -3.77 -7.88 -14.78
CA GLY A 36 -3.36 -9.25 -15.07
C GLY A 36 -2.17 -9.28 -16.01
N TYR A 37 -1.37 -10.35 -15.96
CA TYR A 37 -0.20 -10.54 -16.80
C TYR A 37 -0.19 -11.91 -17.45
N ARG A 38 0.50 -12.02 -18.60
CA ARG A 38 0.87 -13.29 -19.23
C ARG A 38 2.19 -13.79 -18.63
N TYR A 39 2.11 -14.42 -17.46
CA TYR A 39 3.26 -14.75 -16.61
C TYR A 39 4.27 -15.67 -17.30
N GLU A 40 3.83 -16.62 -18.11
CA GLU A 40 4.70 -17.57 -18.81
C GLU A 40 5.67 -16.85 -19.75
N ALA A 41 5.19 -15.82 -20.44
CA ALA A 41 6.00 -15.00 -21.34
C ALA A 41 6.94 -14.03 -20.60
N LEU A 42 6.59 -13.63 -19.37
CA LEU A 42 7.35 -12.67 -18.58
C LEU A 42 8.44 -13.35 -17.72
N ARG A 43 8.28 -14.62 -17.37
CA ARG A 43 9.20 -15.32 -16.49
C ARG A 43 10.68 -15.24 -16.95
N PRO A 44 11.08 -15.59 -18.18
CA PRO A 44 12.48 -15.53 -18.58
C PRO A 44 13.06 -14.11 -18.54
N ARG A 45 12.23 -13.11 -18.82
CA ARG A 45 12.61 -11.69 -18.78
C ARG A 45 12.85 -11.23 -17.34
N PHE A 46 11.94 -11.60 -16.43
CA PHE A 46 12.04 -11.29 -15.02
C PHE A 46 13.28 -11.96 -14.39
N GLU A 47 13.52 -13.24 -14.66
CA GLU A 47 14.73 -13.97 -14.22
C GLU A 47 16.00 -13.27 -14.71
N ARG A 48 16.02 -12.77 -15.94
CA ARG A 48 17.17 -12.04 -16.49
C ARG A 48 17.37 -10.69 -15.78
N SER A 49 16.28 -9.92 -15.56
CA SER A 49 16.38 -8.62 -14.91
C SER A 49 16.88 -8.70 -13.46
N LEU A 50 16.62 -9.79 -12.76
CA LEU A 50 17.13 -10.02 -11.40
C LEU A 50 18.65 -10.25 -11.35
N ARG A 51 19.27 -10.67 -12.48
CA ARG A 51 20.75 -10.84 -12.56
C ARG A 51 21.48 -9.52 -12.86
N GLU A 52 20.75 -8.48 -13.25
CA GLU A 52 21.35 -7.19 -13.50
C GLU A 52 21.79 -6.54 -12.19
N ILE A 53 23.05 -6.08 -12.16
CA ILE A 53 23.59 -5.32 -11.02
C ILE A 53 23.01 -3.91 -11.09
N GLY A 54 22.43 -3.44 -10.00
CA GLY A 54 21.86 -2.10 -9.92
C GLY A 54 21.19 -1.84 -8.58
N PRO A 55 20.82 -0.59 -8.29
CA PRO A 55 20.18 -0.25 -7.04
C PRO A 55 18.83 -0.94 -6.91
N HIS A 56 18.52 -1.42 -5.71
CA HIS A 56 17.16 -1.87 -5.39
C HIS A 56 16.22 -0.67 -5.46
N SER A 57 15.23 -0.76 -6.33
CA SER A 57 14.17 0.24 -6.49
C SER A 57 12.92 -0.44 -7.04
N VAL A 58 11.80 0.27 -7.11
CA VAL A 58 10.59 -0.24 -7.78
C VAL A 58 10.90 -0.66 -9.22
N TRP A 59 11.77 0.06 -9.91
CA TRP A 59 12.09 -0.14 -11.33
C TRP A 59 13.04 -1.31 -11.60
N ARG A 60 13.67 -1.87 -10.58
CA ARG A 60 14.38 -3.16 -10.68
C ARG A 60 13.44 -4.26 -11.19
N TYR A 61 12.18 -4.18 -10.84
CA TYR A 61 11.13 -5.16 -11.21
C TYR A 61 10.29 -4.74 -12.41
N ARG A 62 10.85 -3.91 -13.30
CA ARG A 62 10.19 -3.31 -14.45
C ARG A 62 9.45 -4.30 -15.36
N GLU A 63 9.93 -5.54 -15.45
CA GLU A 63 9.32 -6.58 -16.29
C GLU A 63 7.91 -7.00 -15.79
N LEU A 64 7.64 -6.78 -14.51
CA LEU A 64 6.32 -7.00 -13.88
C LEU A 64 5.60 -5.69 -13.57
N LEU A 65 5.96 -4.58 -14.22
CA LEU A 65 5.23 -3.33 -14.15
C LEU A 65 4.46 -3.08 -15.44
N PRO A 66 3.24 -2.49 -15.39
CA PRO A 66 2.38 -2.30 -16.56
C PRO A 66 2.68 -0.99 -17.30
N VAL A 67 3.88 -0.47 -17.16
CA VAL A 67 4.35 0.81 -17.73
C VAL A 67 5.80 0.66 -18.20
N SER A 68 6.21 1.51 -19.13
CA SER A 68 7.57 1.47 -19.65
C SER A 68 8.57 2.14 -18.70
N ALA A 69 9.65 1.45 -18.36
CA ALA A 69 10.74 2.02 -17.57
C ALA A 69 11.47 3.18 -18.29
N ARG A 70 11.33 3.30 -19.63
CA ARG A 70 11.91 4.43 -20.38
C ARG A 70 11.30 5.77 -20.00
N ASN A 71 10.04 5.75 -19.56
CA ASN A 71 9.29 6.96 -19.17
C ASN A 71 9.15 7.05 -17.64
N ALA A 72 9.98 6.34 -16.88
CA ALA A 72 9.86 6.24 -15.43
C ALA A 72 9.94 7.60 -14.75
N VAL A 73 8.88 7.96 -14.06
CA VAL A 73 8.86 9.11 -13.15
C VAL A 73 9.28 8.61 -11.79
N THR A 74 10.55 8.78 -11.44
CA THR A 74 11.12 8.23 -10.21
C THR A 74 11.81 9.30 -9.36
N LEU A 75 11.79 9.10 -8.05
CA LEU A 75 12.53 9.83 -7.03
C LEU A 75 13.46 8.89 -6.25
N GLY A 76 13.67 7.65 -6.73
CA GLY A 76 14.49 6.63 -6.08
C GLY A 76 13.74 5.79 -5.04
N GLU A 77 12.42 5.69 -5.17
CA GLU A 77 11.55 4.89 -4.28
C GLU A 77 11.82 3.39 -4.38
N GLY A 78 11.59 2.69 -3.29
CA GLY A 78 11.95 1.29 -3.13
C GLY A 78 13.36 1.11 -2.56
N GLY A 79 13.88 -0.11 -2.56
CA GLY A 79 15.16 -0.43 -1.93
C GLY A 79 15.19 -0.14 -0.43
N THR A 80 14.04 -0.07 0.21
CA THR A 80 13.91 0.33 1.61
C THR A 80 14.58 -0.68 2.56
N PRO A 81 15.13 -0.21 3.70
CA PRO A 81 15.80 -1.08 4.66
C PRO A 81 14.88 -2.17 5.23
N LEU A 82 15.49 -3.32 5.54
CA LEU A 82 14.84 -4.46 6.20
C LEU A 82 15.66 -4.87 7.44
N PRO A 83 15.83 -3.99 8.45
CA PRO A 83 16.59 -4.33 9.63
C PRO A 83 15.96 -5.49 10.40
N ARG A 84 16.82 -6.39 10.92
CA ARG A 84 16.42 -7.43 11.85
C ARG A 84 16.22 -6.83 13.24
N SER A 85 15.17 -7.24 13.92
CA SER A 85 14.91 -6.86 15.32
C SER A 85 16.01 -7.41 16.23
N THR A 86 16.50 -6.58 17.12
CA THR A 86 17.50 -6.95 18.14
C THR A 86 16.85 -7.16 19.52
N HIS A 87 15.82 -6.42 19.83
CA HIS A 87 15.21 -6.42 21.16
C HIS A 87 13.79 -7.02 21.17
N LEU A 88 12.90 -6.52 20.33
CA LEU A 88 11.50 -6.98 20.32
C LEU A 88 11.37 -8.47 19.99
N ALA A 89 12.20 -9.01 19.08
CA ALA A 89 12.18 -10.42 18.77
C ALA A 89 12.47 -11.28 20.00
N ARG A 90 13.53 -10.93 20.77
CA ARG A 90 13.89 -11.61 22.01
C ARG A 90 12.81 -11.51 23.07
N ASP A 91 12.28 -10.30 23.28
CA ASP A 91 11.25 -10.04 24.30
C ASP A 91 9.95 -10.81 24.01
N LEU A 92 9.69 -11.14 22.74
CA LEU A 92 8.53 -11.92 22.28
C LEU A 92 8.81 -13.41 22.10
N GLY A 93 10.04 -13.87 22.34
CA GLY A 93 10.44 -15.27 22.12
C GLY A 93 10.40 -15.70 20.63
N LEU A 94 10.63 -14.76 19.72
CA LEU A 94 10.63 -14.99 18.28
C LEU A 94 12.09 -15.01 17.75
N ARG A 95 12.39 -15.95 16.85
CA ARG A 95 13.73 -16.13 16.30
C ARG A 95 14.11 -15.05 15.28
N GLU A 96 13.19 -14.72 14.39
CA GLU A 96 13.44 -13.84 13.24
C GLU A 96 12.27 -12.85 13.07
N VAL A 97 12.51 -11.60 13.43
CA VAL A 97 11.61 -10.49 13.17
C VAL A 97 12.37 -9.42 12.39
N TYR A 98 11.75 -8.91 11.35
CA TYR A 98 12.29 -7.86 10.48
C TYR A 98 11.30 -6.72 10.32
N PHE A 99 11.80 -5.49 10.15
CA PHE A 99 10.99 -4.31 9.92
C PHE A 99 11.22 -3.77 8.50
N LYS A 100 10.28 -3.98 7.58
CA LYS A 100 10.34 -3.36 6.25
C LYS A 100 10.00 -1.89 6.37
N ASN A 101 11.03 -1.03 6.40
CA ASN A 101 10.89 0.39 6.75
C ASN A 101 10.55 1.25 5.52
N GLU A 102 9.29 1.30 5.16
CA GLU A 102 8.75 2.13 4.07
C GLU A 102 8.75 3.64 4.37
N GLY A 103 9.00 4.03 5.62
CA GLY A 103 9.25 5.42 6.00
C GLY A 103 10.49 6.04 5.37
N GLN A 104 11.37 5.23 4.80
CA GLN A 104 12.59 5.66 4.09
C GLN A 104 12.35 5.95 2.59
N ASN A 105 11.14 5.79 2.08
CA ASN A 105 10.81 6.26 0.74
C ASN A 105 10.86 7.81 0.65
N PRO A 106 11.04 8.40 -0.54
CA PRO A 106 11.29 9.85 -0.74
C PRO A 106 10.30 10.79 -0.05
N THR A 107 9.01 10.48 -0.02
CA THR A 107 8.01 11.29 0.71
C THR A 107 7.65 10.74 2.09
N GLY A 108 8.41 9.78 2.60
CA GLY A 108 8.26 9.21 3.93
C GLY A 108 7.18 8.14 4.05
N SER A 109 6.75 7.48 2.97
CA SER A 109 5.79 6.37 3.06
C SER A 109 5.79 5.44 1.84
N PHE A 110 5.21 4.25 2.02
CA PHE A 110 5.01 3.24 0.96
C PHE A 110 4.21 3.74 -0.25
N LYS A 111 3.52 4.89 -0.12
CA LYS A 111 2.71 5.45 -1.21
C LYS A 111 3.53 5.71 -2.46
N ASP A 112 4.81 6.02 -2.30
CA ASP A 112 5.74 6.34 -3.37
C ASP A 112 5.90 5.19 -4.37
N ARG A 113 5.92 3.95 -3.88
CA ARG A 113 5.97 2.76 -4.76
C ARG A 113 4.82 2.72 -5.76
N GLY A 114 3.60 3.00 -5.31
CA GLY A 114 2.45 3.02 -6.19
C GLY A 114 2.37 4.29 -7.03
N MET A 115 2.90 5.39 -6.52
CA MET A 115 2.78 6.68 -7.17
C MET A 115 3.72 6.79 -8.37
N THR A 116 4.96 6.28 -8.28
CA THR A 116 5.87 6.23 -9.43
C THR A 116 5.22 5.54 -10.64
N VAL A 117 4.57 4.39 -10.43
CA VAL A 117 3.91 3.64 -11.52
C VAL A 117 2.67 4.36 -12.03
N ALA A 118 1.84 4.91 -11.13
CA ALA A 118 0.61 5.61 -11.54
C ALA A 118 0.91 6.91 -12.28
N VAL A 119 1.90 7.70 -11.85
CA VAL A 119 2.27 8.96 -12.53
C VAL A 119 3.01 8.67 -13.83
N THR A 120 3.86 7.65 -13.89
CA THR A 120 4.44 7.19 -15.17
C THR A 120 3.33 6.82 -16.16
N ARG A 121 2.27 6.12 -15.70
CA ARG A 121 1.12 5.83 -16.55
C ARG A 121 0.40 7.09 -17.02
N ALA A 122 0.22 8.09 -16.14
CA ALA A 122 -0.36 9.38 -16.50
C ALA A 122 0.43 10.06 -17.64
N VAL A 123 1.76 10.06 -17.54
CA VAL A 123 2.65 10.60 -18.60
C VAL A 123 2.47 9.81 -19.90
N GLU A 124 2.46 8.47 -19.86
CA GLU A 124 2.31 7.62 -21.05
C GLU A 124 1.01 7.86 -21.83
N ILE A 125 -0.07 8.22 -21.13
CA ILE A 125 -1.36 8.52 -21.77
C ILE A 125 -1.56 9.98 -22.10
N GLY A 126 -0.56 10.83 -21.86
CA GLY A 126 -0.58 12.26 -22.15
C GLY A 126 -1.43 13.09 -21.20
N ALA A 127 -1.73 12.60 -20.00
CA ALA A 127 -2.45 13.36 -18.98
C ALA A 127 -1.69 14.65 -18.62
N LYS A 128 -2.41 15.73 -18.40
CA LYS A 128 -1.83 17.04 -18.05
C LYS A 128 -1.90 17.32 -16.55
N GLU A 129 -2.80 16.61 -15.86
CA GLU A 129 -3.03 16.83 -14.45
C GLU A 129 -3.38 15.51 -13.75
N VAL A 130 -2.84 15.33 -12.55
CA VAL A 130 -3.20 14.22 -11.65
C VAL A 130 -4.07 14.71 -10.48
N LEU A 131 -4.98 13.87 -10.04
CA LEU A 131 -5.99 14.20 -9.04
C LEU A 131 -6.04 13.15 -7.95
N CYS A 132 -6.14 13.57 -6.68
CA CYS A 132 -6.54 12.67 -5.60
C CYS A 132 -7.46 13.35 -4.58
N ALA A 133 -8.27 12.55 -3.89
CA ALA A 133 -8.92 12.93 -2.64
C ALA A 133 -8.08 12.35 -1.48
N SER A 134 -7.35 13.20 -0.75
CA SER A 134 -6.53 12.77 0.40
C SER A 134 -5.96 13.97 1.15
N THR A 135 -5.87 13.88 2.46
CA THR A 135 -5.19 14.87 3.32
C THR A 135 -3.84 14.39 3.85
N GLY A 136 -3.37 13.19 3.48
CA GLY A 136 -2.20 12.56 4.09
C GLY A 136 -1.18 12.03 3.07
N ASN A 137 -0.60 10.85 3.35
CA ASN A 137 0.50 10.27 2.57
C ASN A 137 0.25 10.16 1.06
N THR A 138 -1.01 9.97 0.62
CA THR A 138 -1.33 9.89 -0.81
C THR A 138 -1.17 11.24 -1.52
N SER A 139 -1.66 12.33 -0.92
CA SER A 139 -1.52 13.67 -1.50
C SER A 139 -0.06 14.14 -1.53
N ALA A 140 0.70 13.87 -0.45
CA ALA A 140 2.12 14.18 -0.39
C ALA A 140 2.91 13.48 -1.51
N SER A 141 2.72 12.18 -1.66
CA SER A 141 3.36 11.39 -2.71
C SER A 141 2.91 11.83 -4.11
N MET A 142 1.60 12.02 -4.35
CA MET A 142 1.09 12.50 -5.64
C MET A 142 1.73 13.81 -6.06
N ALA A 143 1.79 14.79 -5.14
CA ALA A 143 2.33 16.11 -5.45
C ALA A 143 3.82 16.04 -5.82
N ALA A 144 4.63 15.26 -5.08
CA ALA A 144 6.05 15.10 -5.36
C ALA A 144 6.30 14.47 -6.75
N TYR A 145 5.60 13.38 -7.07
CA TYR A 145 5.75 12.70 -8.36
C TYR A 145 5.15 13.50 -9.51
N ALA A 146 4.08 14.26 -9.30
CA ALA A 146 3.55 15.19 -10.28
C ALA A 146 4.55 16.31 -10.60
N ALA A 147 5.14 16.93 -9.58
CA ALA A 147 6.20 17.94 -9.76
C ALA A 147 7.38 17.36 -10.55
N ARG A 148 7.84 16.14 -10.21
CA ARG A 148 8.91 15.44 -10.93
C ARG A 148 8.57 15.20 -12.41
N ALA A 149 7.29 14.98 -12.71
CA ALA A 149 6.80 14.72 -14.08
C ALA A 149 6.41 15.98 -14.86
N GLY A 150 6.46 17.17 -14.26
CA GLY A 150 5.96 18.41 -14.86
C GLY A 150 4.43 18.44 -15.05
N LEU A 151 3.69 17.62 -14.25
CA LEU A 151 2.23 17.57 -14.29
C LEU A 151 1.62 18.51 -13.25
N LYS A 152 0.44 19.06 -13.55
CA LYS A 152 -0.37 19.71 -12.53
C LYS A 152 -0.89 18.68 -11.52
N ALA A 153 -0.98 19.07 -10.25
CA ALA A 153 -1.52 18.23 -9.18
C ALA A 153 -2.67 18.94 -8.47
N THR A 154 -3.83 18.30 -8.38
CA THR A 154 -4.97 18.79 -7.60
C THR A 154 -5.32 17.81 -6.48
N VAL A 155 -5.44 18.33 -5.27
CA VAL A 155 -5.86 17.59 -4.08
C VAL A 155 -7.25 18.06 -3.68
N LEU A 156 -8.22 17.13 -3.65
CA LEU A 156 -9.55 17.40 -3.10
C LEU A 156 -9.58 17.02 -1.62
N ILE A 157 -10.13 17.92 -0.81
CA ILE A 157 -10.24 17.74 0.65
C ILE A 157 -11.65 18.11 1.10
N PRO A 158 -12.20 17.48 2.16
CA PRO A 158 -13.41 17.93 2.78
C PRO A 158 -13.26 19.36 3.32
N ARG A 159 -14.33 20.16 3.26
CA ARG A 159 -14.35 21.47 3.93
C ARG A 159 -14.39 21.26 5.44
N GLY A 160 -13.48 21.91 6.18
CA GLY A 160 -13.43 21.84 7.63
C GLY A 160 -12.02 21.78 8.21
N LYS A 161 -11.89 21.31 9.43
CA LYS A 161 -10.60 21.25 10.15
C LYS A 161 -9.64 20.25 9.50
N ILE A 162 -8.65 20.76 8.78
CA ILE A 162 -7.57 19.94 8.23
C ILE A 162 -6.29 20.41 8.87
N ALA A 163 -5.59 19.49 9.51
CA ALA A 163 -4.27 19.77 10.06
C ALA A 163 -3.33 20.22 8.92
N ARG A 164 -2.91 21.49 8.97
CA ARG A 164 -2.03 22.08 7.94
C ARG A 164 -0.76 21.25 7.73
N GLY A 165 -0.21 20.67 8.80
CA GLY A 165 0.97 19.82 8.75
C GLY A 165 0.83 18.60 7.82
N LYS A 166 -0.37 18.01 7.73
CA LYS A 166 -0.61 16.84 6.85
C LYS A 166 -0.61 17.19 5.35
N LEU A 167 -0.89 18.45 5.00
CA LEU A 167 -0.86 18.94 3.62
C LEU A 167 0.44 19.64 3.24
N LEU A 168 1.31 19.90 4.20
CA LEU A 168 2.54 20.68 3.99
C LEU A 168 3.34 20.15 2.79
N GLN A 169 3.60 18.85 2.73
CA GLN A 169 4.35 18.28 1.61
C GLN A 169 3.63 18.49 0.27
N ALA A 170 2.30 18.33 0.22
CA ALA A 170 1.56 18.55 -1.02
C ALA A 170 1.64 20.01 -1.49
N VAL A 171 1.54 20.96 -0.57
CA VAL A 171 1.60 22.40 -0.84
C VAL A 171 3.00 22.79 -1.33
N VAL A 172 4.07 22.36 -0.62
CA VAL A 172 5.46 22.67 -0.99
C VAL A 172 5.83 22.13 -2.38
N HIS A 173 5.26 20.98 -2.78
CA HIS A 173 5.43 20.44 -4.13
C HIS A 173 4.49 21.08 -5.18
N GLY A 174 3.80 22.18 -4.85
CA GLY A 174 3.00 22.96 -5.79
C GLY A 174 1.60 22.40 -6.10
N ALA A 175 1.08 21.48 -5.30
CA ALA A 175 -0.26 20.97 -5.52
C ALA A 175 -1.36 22.00 -5.20
N ARG A 176 -2.38 22.09 -6.05
CA ARG A 176 -3.57 22.90 -5.81
C ARG A 176 -4.52 22.20 -4.84
N ILE A 177 -4.80 22.83 -3.73
CA ILE A 177 -5.73 22.29 -2.73
C ILE A 177 -7.13 22.86 -3.00
N ARG A 178 -8.13 22.01 -3.21
CA ARG A 178 -9.52 22.38 -3.44
C ARG A 178 -10.44 21.77 -2.39
N SER A 179 -11.15 22.61 -1.65
CA SER A 179 -12.12 22.16 -0.65
C SER A 179 -13.46 21.75 -1.33
N VAL A 180 -14.00 20.64 -0.88
CA VAL A 180 -15.31 20.11 -1.31
C VAL A 180 -16.22 20.05 -0.11
N GLY A 181 -17.49 20.42 -0.27
CA GLY A 181 -18.50 20.31 0.79
C GLY A 181 -18.77 18.86 1.17
N GLY A 182 -18.95 18.58 2.47
CA GLY A 182 -19.20 17.25 3.01
C GLY A 182 -17.94 16.52 3.50
N ASN A 183 -18.03 15.20 3.57
CA ASN A 183 -17.00 14.32 4.10
C ASN A 183 -16.01 13.82 3.04
N PHE A 184 -15.10 12.92 3.45
CA PHE A 184 -14.10 12.31 2.55
C PHE A 184 -14.74 11.56 1.37
N ASP A 185 -15.84 10.86 1.60
CA ASP A 185 -16.52 10.08 0.54
C ASP A 185 -17.06 10.98 -0.57
N ARG A 186 -17.61 12.17 -0.22
CA ARG A 186 -17.99 13.19 -1.18
C ARG A 186 -16.81 13.74 -1.98
N ALA A 187 -15.68 13.99 -1.33
CA ALA A 187 -14.47 14.42 -2.01
C ALA A 187 -13.98 13.34 -3.00
N LEU A 188 -14.02 12.08 -2.62
CA LEU A 188 -13.65 10.96 -3.48
C LEU A 188 -14.63 10.76 -4.64
N ALA A 189 -15.94 10.88 -4.39
CA ALA A 189 -16.97 10.84 -5.44
C ALA A 189 -16.77 11.96 -6.46
N LYS A 190 -16.51 13.19 -6.00
CA LYS A 190 -16.19 14.33 -6.88
C LYS A 190 -14.92 14.08 -7.69
N ALA A 191 -13.87 13.49 -7.08
CA ALA A 191 -12.64 13.13 -7.80
C ALA A 191 -12.92 12.12 -8.92
N ARG A 192 -13.77 11.12 -8.68
CA ARG A 192 -14.20 10.15 -9.70
C ARG A 192 -14.95 10.80 -10.85
N THR A 193 -15.90 11.68 -10.55
CA THR A 193 -16.67 12.42 -11.58
C THR A 193 -15.73 13.26 -12.45
N LEU A 194 -14.80 13.99 -11.84
CA LEU A 194 -13.82 14.80 -12.58
C LEU A 194 -12.86 13.94 -13.43
N ALA A 195 -12.48 12.77 -12.95
CA ALA A 195 -11.62 11.86 -13.72
C ALA A 195 -12.38 11.14 -14.87
N ALA A 196 -13.68 11.02 -14.80
CA ALA A 196 -14.51 10.40 -15.83
C ALA A 196 -14.55 11.22 -17.13
N SER A 197 -14.27 12.54 -17.09
CA SER A 197 -14.14 13.38 -18.29
C SER A 197 -12.92 13.04 -19.15
N GLY A 198 -11.97 12.26 -18.60
CA GLY A 198 -10.72 11.89 -19.29
C GLY A 198 -9.59 12.93 -19.20
N GLU A 199 -9.87 14.16 -18.75
CA GLU A 199 -8.87 15.24 -18.66
C GLU A 199 -7.93 15.07 -17.46
N LEU A 200 -8.44 14.47 -16.36
CA LEU A 200 -7.74 14.30 -15.10
C LEU A 200 -7.44 12.82 -14.83
N TYR A 201 -6.22 12.53 -14.41
CA TYR A 201 -5.82 11.17 -14.06
C TYR A 201 -5.94 10.93 -12.53
N LEU A 202 -6.88 10.07 -12.14
CA LEU A 202 -7.13 9.77 -10.73
C LEU A 202 -6.07 8.82 -10.17
N VAL A 203 -5.43 9.21 -9.05
CA VAL A 203 -4.41 8.39 -8.37
C VAL A 203 -4.82 7.94 -6.97
N ASN A 204 -6.10 7.85 -6.66
CA ASN A 204 -6.60 7.22 -5.44
C ASN A 204 -6.38 5.69 -5.45
N SER A 205 -6.72 5.02 -4.34
CA SER A 205 -6.57 3.57 -4.15
C SER A 205 -7.33 2.70 -5.15
N LEU A 206 -8.27 3.27 -5.90
CA LEU A 206 -9.01 2.63 -6.98
C LEU A 206 -8.16 2.39 -8.23
N ASN A 207 -7.11 3.18 -8.43
CA ASN A 207 -6.25 3.08 -9.59
C ASN A 207 -5.43 1.78 -9.53
N PRO A 208 -5.63 0.83 -10.47
CA PRO A 208 -4.98 -0.46 -10.43
C PRO A 208 -3.45 -0.38 -10.61
N TYR A 209 -2.94 0.65 -11.29
CA TYR A 209 -1.50 0.85 -11.50
C TYR A 209 -0.75 1.09 -10.19
N ARG A 210 -1.41 1.66 -9.17
CA ARG A 210 -0.79 1.84 -7.85
C ARG A 210 -0.45 0.53 -7.16
N ILE A 211 -1.31 -0.47 -7.31
CA ILE A 211 -1.10 -1.81 -6.74
C ILE A 211 0.19 -2.43 -7.31
N GLU A 212 0.46 -2.19 -8.59
CA GLU A 212 1.63 -2.76 -9.26
C GLU A 212 2.96 -2.22 -8.75
N GLY A 213 3.02 -0.94 -8.39
CA GLY A 213 4.20 -0.40 -7.73
C GLY A 213 4.33 -0.90 -6.28
N GLN A 214 3.21 -0.94 -5.54
CA GLN A 214 3.23 -1.39 -4.13
C GLN A 214 3.59 -2.87 -3.98
N LYS A 215 3.24 -3.73 -4.94
CA LYS A 215 3.57 -5.17 -4.88
C LYS A 215 5.08 -5.44 -4.89
N THR A 216 5.90 -4.50 -5.39
CA THR A 216 7.36 -4.66 -5.45
C THR A 216 8.00 -4.80 -4.07
N LEU A 217 7.32 -4.35 -3.01
CA LEU A 217 7.75 -4.60 -1.63
C LEU A 217 7.93 -6.11 -1.37
N ALA A 218 7.04 -6.95 -1.87
CA ALA A 218 7.15 -8.40 -1.72
C ALA A 218 8.38 -8.98 -2.43
N PHE A 219 8.71 -8.45 -3.61
CA PHE A 219 9.90 -8.85 -4.36
C PHE A 219 11.17 -8.47 -3.62
N GLU A 220 11.23 -7.24 -3.09
CA GLU A 220 12.36 -6.77 -2.29
C GLU A 220 12.56 -7.59 -1.02
N VAL A 221 11.48 -7.88 -0.27
CA VAL A 221 11.55 -8.70 0.93
C VAL A 221 12.10 -10.09 0.60
N TRP A 222 11.64 -10.69 -0.48
CA TRP A 222 12.14 -11.98 -0.94
C TRP A 222 13.63 -11.93 -1.31
N GLU A 223 14.06 -10.93 -2.08
CA GLU A 223 15.50 -10.78 -2.45
C GLU A 223 16.38 -10.49 -1.22
N GLN A 224 15.95 -9.57 -0.34
CA GLN A 224 16.71 -9.16 0.84
C GLN A 224 16.87 -10.29 1.87
N LEU A 225 15.88 -11.17 2.01
CA LEU A 225 15.93 -12.32 2.91
C LEU A 225 16.53 -13.58 2.27
N GLY A 226 16.61 -13.65 0.93
CA GLY A 226 16.94 -14.87 0.19
C GLY A 226 15.89 -15.98 0.32
N LYS A 227 14.75 -15.69 0.96
CA LYS A 227 13.64 -16.62 1.23
C LYS A 227 12.31 -15.90 1.34
N VAL A 228 11.21 -16.63 1.20
CA VAL A 228 9.87 -16.13 1.57
C VAL A 228 9.75 -16.18 3.10
N PRO A 229 9.36 -15.08 3.79
CA PRO A 229 9.08 -15.12 5.22
C PRO A 229 7.87 -16.00 5.52
N ASP A 230 7.73 -16.48 6.76
CA ASP A 230 6.57 -17.27 7.15
C ASP A 230 5.33 -16.40 7.34
N VAL A 231 5.53 -15.18 7.84
CA VAL A 231 4.44 -14.24 8.14
C VAL A 231 4.81 -12.83 7.69
N VAL A 232 3.86 -12.13 7.09
CA VAL A 232 3.94 -10.68 6.83
C VAL A 232 2.80 -9.99 7.58
N ILE A 233 3.14 -9.04 8.45
CA ILE A 233 2.19 -8.26 9.27
C ILE A 233 2.19 -6.82 8.79
N LEU A 234 1.00 -6.25 8.56
CA LEU A 234 0.88 -4.87 8.11
C LEU A 234 -0.42 -4.21 8.53
N PRO A 235 -0.43 -2.86 8.67
CA PRO A 235 -1.64 -2.11 8.96
C PRO A 235 -2.59 -2.10 7.75
N VAL A 236 -3.89 -2.10 8.02
CA VAL A 236 -4.93 -2.13 6.99
C VAL A 236 -5.92 -0.97 7.17
N GLY A 237 -5.84 0.01 6.27
CA GLY A 237 -6.87 1.05 6.10
C GLY A 237 -7.72 0.75 4.86
N ASN A 238 -7.46 1.41 3.72
CA ASN A 238 -8.13 1.15 2.42
C ASN A 238 -7.82 -0.23 1.81
N ALA A 239 -7.01 -1.05 2.47
CA ALA A 239 -6.68 -2.42 2.11
C ALA A 239 -5.88 -2.61 0.80
N GLY A 240 -5.45 -1.52 0.14
CA GLY A 240 -4.64 -1.60 -1.08
C GLY A 240 -3.27 -2.23 -0.85
N ASN A 241 -2.61 -1.90 0.27
CA ASN A 241 -1.24 -2.36 0.53
C ASN A 241 -1.16 -3.87 0.79
N ILE A 242 -2.04 -4.42 1.63
CA ILE A 242 -2.10 -5.87 1.88
C ILE A 242 -2.41 -6.63 0.60
N SER A 243 -3.33 -6.09 -0.23
CA SER A 243 -3.68 -6.67 -1.52
C SER A 243 -2.49 -6.67 -2.49
N ALA A 244 -1.69 -5.61 -2.49
CA ALA A 244 -0.52 -5.49 -3.34
C ALA A 244 0.61 -6.43 -2.91
N ILE A 245 0.94 -6.46 -1.61
CA ILE A 245 2.01 -7.32 -1.09
C ILE A 245 1.65 -8.79 -1.30
N TRP A 246 0.40 -9.18 -1.04
CA TRP A 246 -0.08 -10.52 -1.35
C TRP A 246 0.07 -10.84 -2.84
N LYS A 247 -0.36 -9.93 -3.73
CA LYS A 247 -0.20 -10.10 -5.17
C LYS A 247 1.26 -10.35 -5.54
N GLY A 248 2.20 -9.60 -4.97
CA GLY A 248 3.63 -9.76 -5.25
C GLY A 248 4.14 -11.15 -4.86
N PHE A 249 3.84 -11.65 -3.66
CA PHE A 249 4.23 -13.00 -3.26
C PHE A 249 3.53 -14.09 -4.08
N TRP A 250 2.26 -13.89 -4.42
CA TRP A 250 1.52 -14.79 -5.29
C TRP A 250 2.14 -14.84 -6.70
N GLU A 251 2.57 -13.69 -7.25
CA GLU A 251 3.25 -13.61 -8.54
C GLU A 251 4.61 -14.32 -8.53
N LEU A 252 5.40 -14.17 -7.47
CA LEU A 252 6.66 -14.93 -7.30
C LEU A 252 6.41 -16.45 -7.36
N LYS A 253 5.37 -16.93 -6.68
CA LYS A 253 4.98 -18.35 -6.76
C LYS A 253 4.50 -18.73 -8.16
N ARG A 254 3.67 -17.89 -8.79
CA ARG A 254 3.15 -18.12 -10.17
C ARG A 254 4.28 -18.17 -11.19
N LEU A 255 5.30 -17.35 -11.05
CA LEU A 255 6.51 -17.34 -11.86
C LEU A 255 7.49 -18.47 -11.50
N ARG A 256 7.15 -19.33 -10.53
CA ARG A 256 8.01 -20.41 -10.03
C ARG A 256 9.36 -19.92 -9.48
N MET A 257 9.42 -18.68 -9.00
CA MET A 257 10.57 -18.12 -8.29
C MET A 257 10.63 -18.63 -6.85
N THR A 258 9.46 -18.99 -6.29
CA THR A 258 9.30 -19.54 -4.94
C THR A 258 8.30 -20.70 -4.94
N GLY A 259 8.46 -21.64 -3.98
CA GLY A 259 7.51 -22.76 -3.81
C GLY A 259 6.31 -22.41 -2.93
N ARG A 260 6.37 -21.32 -2.16
CA ARG A 260 5.35 -20.93 -1.16
C ARG A 260 5.08 -19.44 -1.13
N THR A 261 4.06 -19.05 -0.40
CA THR A 261 3.71 -17.67 -0.07
C THR A 261 3.68 -17.49 1.46
N PRO A 262 3.86 -16.28 2.00
CA PRO A 262 3.72 -16.04 3.44
C PRO A 262 2.25 -16.06 3.86
N ARG A 263 2.00 -16.26 5.15
CA ARG A 263 0.71 -15.91 5.77
C ARG A 263 0.63 -14.39 5.92
N MET A 264 -0.50 -13.80 5.47
CA MET A 264 -0.73 -12.36 5.56
C MET A 264 -1.54 -12.04 6.82
N VAL A 265 -1.00 -11.22 7.70
CA VAL A 265 -1.70 -10.75 8.91
C VAL A 265 -2.00 -9.27 8.77
N GLY A 266 -3.28 -8.96 8.56
CA GLY A 266 -3.76 -7.58 8.50
C GLY A 266 -4.14 -7.06 9.88
N VAL A 267 -3.78 -5.81 10.19
CA VAL A 267 -4.08 -5.18 11.49
C VAL A 267 -4.90 -3.92 11.28
N GLN A 268 -6.05 -3.83 11.93
CA GLN A 268 -6.91 -2.65 11.97
C GLN A 268 -6.99 -2.09 13.40
N ALA A 269 -7.24 -0.79 13.54
CA ALA A 269 -7.57 -0.20 14.83
C ALA A 269 -8.99 -0.60 15.25
N VAL A 270 -9.23 -0.86 16.54
CA VAL A 270 -10.56 -1.26 17.07
C VAL A 270 -11.66 -0.31 16.62
N GLY A 271 -11.41 1.01 16.60
CA GLY A 271 -12.40 2.01 16.17
C GLY A 271 -12.54 2.17 14.64
N ALA A 272 -11.83 1.34 13.82
CA ALA A 272 -11.92 1.39 12.35
C ALA A 272 -11.61 -0.01 11.76
N ALA A 273 -12.39 -1.04 12.12
CA ALA A 273 -12.08 -2.45 11.87
C ALA A 273 -13.13 -3.23 11.04
N PRO A 274 -13.72 -2.68 9.97
CA PRO A 274 -14.79 -3.37 9.24
C PRO A 274 -14.33 -4.70 8.61
N ILE A 275 -13.07 -4.78 8.12
CA ILE A 275 -12.54 -6.00 7.50
C ILE A 275 -12.23 -7.07 8.55
N ALA A 276 -11.65 -6.68 9.69
CA ALA A 276 -11.38 -7.62 10.78
C ALA A 276 -12.68 -8.19 11.37
N THR A 277 -13.72 -7.36 11.48
CA THR A 277 -15.05 -7.79 11.92
C THR A 277 -15.65 -8.82 10.96
N ALA A 278 -15.67 -8.54 9.65
CA ALA A 278 -16.16 -9.49 8.66
C ALA A 278 -15.35 -10.80 8.64
N TYR A 279 -14.02 -10.69 8.76
CA TYR A 279 -13.16 -11.88 8.83
C TYR A 279 -13.50 -12.76 10.05
N THR A 280 -13.62 -12.17 11.23
CA THR A 280 -13.91 -12.89 12.49
C THR A 280 -15.29 -13.55 12.46
N LYS A 281 -16.28 -12.87 11.88
CA LYS A 281 -17.64 -13.40 11.70
C LYS A 281 -17.78 -14.35 10.52
N ARG A 282 -16.69 -14.59 9.75
CA ARG A 282 -16.67 -15.39 8.52
C ARG A 282 -17.61 -14.87 7.43
N GLU A 283 -17.93 -13.58 7.46
CA GLU A 283 -18.75 -12.91 6.46
C GLU A 283 -17.98 -12.68 5.14
N ASN A 284 -18.70 -12.69 4.03
CA ASN A 284 -18.12 -12.44 2.70
C ASN A 284 -18.17 -10.97 2.30
N GLU A 285 -18.86 -10.14 3.07
CA GLU A 285 -19.01 -8.71 2.86
C GLU A 285 -18.69 -7.94 4.14
N ILE A 286 -18.29 -6.69 3.99
CA ILE A 286 -18.08 -5.80 5.13
C ILE A 286 -19.33 -4.94 5.36
N ILE A 287 -19.58 -4.59 6.61
CA ILE A 287 -20.50 -3.52 6.98
C ILE A 287 -19.63 -2.26 7.17
N PRO A 288 -19.83 -1.21 6.34
CA PRO A 288 -19.10 0.05 6.50
C PRO A 288 -19.36 0.69 7.87
N TRP A 289 -18.31 1.27 8.46
CA TRP A 289 -18.41 2.02 9.70
C TRP A 289 -18.53 3.50 9.38
N PRO A 290 -19.65 4.15 9.69
CA PRO A 290 -19.91 5.54 9.30
C PRO A 290 -19.02 6.54 10.03
N HIS A 291 -18.61 6.23 11.26
CA HIS A 291 -17.78 7.07 12.12
C HIS A 291 -16.55 6.33 12.62
N PRO A 292 -15.56 6.10 11.73
CA PRO A 292 -14.32 5.44 12.15
C PRO A 292 -13.47 6.39 13.00
N GLU A 293 -12.98 5.91 14.16
CA GLU A 293 -12.14 6.71 15.05
C GLU A 293 -10.90 5.94 15.47
N THR A 294 -9.74 6.57 15.38
CA THR A 294 -8.46 6.07 15.88
C THR A 294 -7.40 7.17 15.81
N ALA A 295 -6.44 7.14 16.71
CA ALA A 295 -5.22 7.95 16.65
C ALA A 295 -4.37 7.64 15.40
N ALA A 296 -4.49 6.45 14.84
CA ALA A 296 -3.78 6.00 13.63
C ALA A 296 -4.45 6.56 12.36
N SER A 297 -4.32 7.84 12.10
CA SER A 297 -5.08 8.59 11.09
C SER A 297 -5.02 7.99 9.68
N ALA A 298 -3.90 7.38 9.26
CA ALA A 298 -3.74 6.80 7.93
C ALA A 298 -4.52 5.48 7.72
N ILE A 299 -4.99 4.84 8.80
CA ILE A 299 -5.87 3.67 8.76
C ILE A 299 -7.29 3.94 9.30
N ARG A 300 -7.64 5.19 9.57
CA ARG A 300 -8.98 5.62 9.99
C ARG A 300 -9.96 5.57 8.82
N ILE A 301 -10.32 4.36 8.40
CA ILE A 301 -11.13 4.11 7.21
C ILE A 301 -12.30 3.20 7.58
N GLY A 302 -13.52 3.72 7.44
CA GLY A 302 -14.76 2.97 7.71
C GLY A 302 -15.27 2.15 6.52
N ALA A 303 -15.00 2.59 5.28
CA ALA A 303 -15.41 1.91 4.05
C ALA A 303 -14.20 1.60 3.14
N PRO A 304 -13.40 0.59 3.46
CA PRO A 304 -12.19 0.24 2.72
C PRO A 304 -12.48 -0.15 1.27
N ALA A 305 -11.95 0.58 0.29
CA ALA A 305 -12.24 0.31 -1.13
C ALA A 305 -11.77 -1.08 -1.60
N SER A 306 -10.65 -1.58 -1.08
CA SER A 306 -10.07 -2.87 -1.51
C SER A 306 -10.36 -4.04 -0.57
N TRP A 307 -11.44 -3.98 0.21
CA TRP A 307 -11.77 -4.98 1.23
C TRP A 307 -11.87 -6.41 0.68
N LYS A 308 -12.50 -6.60 -0.50
CA LYS A 308 -12.62 -7.91 -1.16
C LYS A 308 -11.24 -8.53 -1.43
N LYS A 309 -10.30 -7.72 -1.93
CA LYS A 309 -8.93 -8.17 -2.20
C LYS A 309 -8.19 -8.51 -0.90
N ALA A 310 -8.41 -7.74 0.18
CA ALA A 310 -7.79 -8.00 1.48
C ALA A 310 -8.32 -9.28 2.12
N LEU A 311 -9.65 -9.49 2.16
CA LEU A 311 -10.22 -10.73 2.67
C LEU A 311 -9.70 -11.95 1.90
N ARG A 312 -9.62 -11.85 0.57
CA ARG A 312 -9.02 -12.91 -0.26
C ARG A 312 -7.55 -13.12 0.11
N ALA A 313 -6.74 -12.07 0.17
CA ALA A 313 -5.31 -12.17 0.52
C ALA A 313 -5.08 -12.89 1.85
N VAL A 314 -5.87 -12.55 2.86
CA VAL A 314 -5.76 -13.16 4.20
C VAL A 314 -6.24 -14.62 4.17
N ARG A 315 -7.38 -14.91 3.54
CA ARG A 315 -7.93 -16.28 3.47
C ARG A 315 -7.05 -17.21 2.65
N ASP A 316 -6.66 -16.79 1.43
CA ASP A 316 -5.85 -17.61 0.51
C ASP A 316 -4.43 -17.86 1.04
N SER A 317 -3.91 -16.96 1.88
CA SER A 317 -2.60 -17.13 2.54
C SER A 317 -2.65 -17.98 3.81
N GLY A 318 -3.82 -18.37 4.30
CA GLY A 318 -3.99 -18.97 5.63
C GLY A 318 -3.61 -18.00 6.77
N GLY A 319 -3.74 -16.70 6.51
CA GLY A 319 -3.41 -15.63 7.44
C GLY A 319 -4.54 -15.27 8.42
N SER A 320 -4.49 -14.05 8.96
CA SER A 320 -5.45 -13.58 9.96
C SER A 320 -5.69 -12.08 9.85
N MET A 321 -6.85 -11.62 10.36
CA MET A 321 -7.10 -10.21 10.65
C MET A 321 -7.12 -10.01 12.16
N LEU A 322 -6.43 -8.97 12.62
CA LEU A 322 -6.35 -8.59 14.04
C LEU A 322 -6.84 -7.16 14.23
N THR A 323 -7.33 -6.89 15.43
CA THR A 323 -7.62 -5.52 15.89
C THR A 323 -6.71 -5.15 17.04
N VAL A 324 -6.31 -3.88 17.11
CA VAL A 324 -5.50 -3.29 18.17
C VAL A 324 -6.11 -1.97 18.63
N SER A 325 -6.02 -1.67 19.91
CA SER A 325 -6.48 -0.39 20.46
C SER A 325 -5.47 0.73 20.16
N ASP A 326 -5.90 1.98 20.29
CA ASP A 326 -5.01 3.13 20.17
C ASP A 326 -3.88 3.12 21.22
N GLN A 327 -4.16 2.64 22.43
CA GLN A 327 -3.15 2.45 23.48
C GLN A 327 -2.10 1.42 23.05
N GLU A 328 -2.51 0.28 22.48
CA GLU A 328 -1.58 -0.74 21.94
C GLU A 328 -0.74 -0.16 20.80
N ILE A 329 -1.33 0.65 19.91
CA ILE A 329 -0.66 1.30 18.80
C ILE A 329 0.41 2.29 19.28
N LEU A 330 0.05 3.20 20.21
CA LEU A 330 0.98 4.23 20.72
C LEU A 330 2.08 3.60 21.58
N ARG A 331 1.76 2.55 22.33
CA ARG A 331 2.79 1.77 23.05
C ARG A 331 3.76 1.10 22.08
N ALA A 332 3.27 0.50 21.02
CA ALA A 332 4.09 -0.14 19.98
C ALA A 332 4.96 0.91 19.25
N GLN A 333 4.47 2.13 19.01
CA GLN A 333 5.23 3.22 18.45
C GLN A 333 6.43 3.59 19.34
N ARG A 334 6.21 3.77 20.64
CA ARG A 334 7.28 4.03 21.60
C ARG A 334 8.29 2.88 21.67
N LEU A 335 7.83 1.63 21.71
CA LEU A 335 8.71 0.45 21.71
C LEU A 335 9.56 0.39 20.45
N LEU A 336 8.97 0.62 19.27
CA LEU A 336 9.69 0.61 18.00
C LEU A 336 10.78 1.69 17.96
N ALA A 337 10.49 2.90 18.46
CA ALA A 337 11.45 3.98 18.54
C ALA A 337 12.55 3.72 19.58
N THR A 338 12.19 3.33 20.81
CA THR A 338 13.14 3.21 21.92
C THR A 338 13.94 1.90 21.92
N ARG A 339 13.43 0.84 21.29
CA ARG A 339 14.07 -0.48 21.28
C ARG A 339 14.70 -0.83 19.95
N GLU A 340 14.18 -0.32 18.83
CA GLU A 340 14.65 -0.66 17.48
C GLU A 340 15.18 0.58 16.71
N GLY A 341 15.07 1.78 17.29
CA GLY A 341 15.54 3.02 16.67
C GLY A 341 14.72 3.46 15.46
N ILE A 342 13.49 2.93 15.27
CA ILE A 342 12.65 3.23 14.12
C ILE A 342 11.51 4.13 14.54
N PHE A 343 11.52 5.38 14.07
CA PHE A 343 10.42 6.33 14.30
C PHE A 343 9.36 6.21 13.21
N ALA A 344 8.22 5.65 13.58
CA ALA A 344 7.11 5.34 12.68
C ALA A 344 5.84 6.14 13.03
N GLU A 345 5.00 6.44 12.03
CA GLU A 345 3.66 7.00 12.29
C GLU A 345 2.78 5.99 13.05
N PRO A 346 1.75 6.42 13.81
CA PRO A 346 0.88 5.51 14.56
C PRO A 346 0.28 4.39 13.70
N ALA A 347 -0.17 4.72 12.49
CA ALA A 347 -0.71 3.73 11.56
C ALA A 347 0.27 2.60 11.26
N SER A 348 1.55 2.91 11.12
CA SER A 348 2.62 1.92 10.88
C SER A 348 2.85 1.05 12.10
N SER A 349 2.79 1.65 13.28
CA SER A 349 3.01 0.99 14.56
C SER A 349 1.91 -0.04 14.90
N ALA A 350 0.75 0.06 14.24
CA ALA A 350 -0.29 -0.97 14.35
C ALA A 350 0.22 -2.36 13.93
N ALA A 351 1.15 -2.46 12.96
CA ALA A 351 1.77 -3.75 12.59
C ALA A 351 2.55 -4.36 13.77
N VAL A 352 3.29 -3.55 14.51
CA VAL A 352 4.07 -3.98 15.69
C VAL A 352 3.14 -4.33 16.86
N ALA A 353 2.07 -3.56 17.09
CA ALA A 353 1.03 -3.91 18.06
C ALA A 353 0.39 -5.27 17.69
N GLY A 354 0.11 -5.48 16.41
CA GLY A 354 -0.36 -6.76 15.87
C GLY A 354 0.63 -7.90 16.06
N LEU A 355 1.94 -7.67 15.87
CA LEU A 355 3.00 -8.64 16.16
C LEU A 355 2.97 -9.08 17.63
N ILE A 356 2.95 -8.11 18.55
CA ILE A 356 2.90 -8.37 20.01
C ILE A 356 1.67 -9.21 20.35
N LYS A 357 0.51 -8.86 19.80
CA LYS A 357 -0.75 -9.56 20.02
C LYS A 357 -0.73 -10.96 19.42
N ALA A 358 -0.26 -11.11 18.19
CA ALA A 358 -0.16 -12.41 17.51
C ALA A 358 0.81 -13.37 18.21
N SER A 359 1.91 -12.86 18.75
CA SER A 359 2.84 -13.65 19.56
C SER A 359 2.17 -14.15 20.86
N ARG A 360 1.51 -13.25 21.59
CA ARG A 360 0.78 -13.61 22.83
C ARG A 360 -0.33 -14.65 22.58
N TRP A 361 -1.02 -14.55 21.46
CA TRP A 361 -2.08 -15.50 21.09
C TRP A 361 -1.55 -16.77 20.42
N LYS A 362 -0.21 -16.93 20.33
CA LYS A 362 0.44 -18.08 19.71
C LYS A 362 0.03 -18.30 18.23
N LEU A 363 -0.40 -17.22 17.55
CA LEU A 363 -0.66 -17.24 16.11
C LEU A 363 0.64 -17.27 15.29
N ILE A 364 1.75 -16.86 15.91
CA ILE A 364 3.10 -16.92 15.37
C ILE A 364 3.92 -17.86 16.26
N LYS A 365 4.59 -18.83 15.63
CA LYS A 365 5.46 -19.78 16.31
C LYS A 365 6.86 -19.16 16.48
N GLY A 366 7.54 -19.47 17.60
CA GLY A 366 8.85 -18.90 17.92
C GLY A 366 9.94 -19.06 16.84
N ARG A 367 9.86 -20.14 16.04
CA ARG A 367 10.80 -20.43 14.93
C ARG A 367 10.48 -19.73 13.60
N GLU A 368 9.31 -19.09 13.48
CA GLU A 368 8.87 -18.48 12.23
C GLU A 368 9.55 -17.14 11.97
N SER A 369 9.85 -16.87 10.71
CA SER A 369 10.35 -15.58 10.24
C SER A 369 9.19 -14.63 9.97
N VAL A 370 9.24 -13.45 10.58
CA VAL A 370 8.18 -12.44 10.51
C VAL A 370 8.71 -11.15 9.92
N VAL A 371 7.97 -10.58 8.98
CA VAL A 371 8.22 -9.23 8.46
C VAL A 371 7.07 -8.32 8.87
N CYS A 372 7.37 -7.29 9.68
CA CYS A 372 6.47 -6.19 9.97
C CYS A 372 6.69 -5.05 8.99
N VAL A 373 5.64 -4.61 8.30
CA VAL A 373 5.72 -3.48 7.35
C VAL A 373 5.45 -2.17 8.11
N VAL A 374 6.50 -1.36 8.24
CA VAL A 374 6.45 0.00 8.79
C VAL A 374 6.13 0.95 7.64
N THR A 375 4.88 1.32 7.49
CA THR A 375 4.33 1.92 6.26
C THR A 375 4.66 3.40 6.05
N GLY A 376 5.02 4.15 7.10
CA GLY A 376 5.36 5.57 7.01
C GLY A 376 6.15 6.08 8.20
N HIS A 377 6.87 7.16 7.98
CA HIS A 377 7.73 7.82 8.95
C HIS A 377 6.93 8.57 10.02
N GLY A 378 7.45 8.66 11.26
CA GLY A 378 6.79 9.32 12.39
C GLY A 378 6.50 10.82 12.17
N LEU A 379 7.36 11.51 11.43
CA LEU A 379 7.15 12.92 11.09
C LEU A 379 5.93 13.20 10.18
N LYS A 380 5.28 12.16 9.67
CA LYS A 380 4.04 12.29 8.87
C LYS A 380 2.80 12.57 9.71
N ASP A 381 2.82 12.27 11.00
CA ASP A 381 1.68 12.43 11.92
C ASP A 381 2.18 12.88 13.31
N GLN A 382 2.69 14.11 13.39
CA GLN A 382 3.34 14.65 14.59
C GLN A 382 2.36 14.89 15.76
N GLU A 383 1.10 15.19 15.46
CA GLU A 383 0.06 15.47 16.48
C GLU A 383 -0.18 14.28 17.43
N SER A 384 0.22 13.10 17.03
CA SER A 384 0.06 11.86 17.82
C SER A 384 1.19 11.59 18.82
N VAL A 385 2.27 12.39 18.79
CA VAL A 385 3.49 12.14 19.59
C VAL A 385 3.50 12.98 20.88
N GLY A 386 2.64 13.99 20.99
CA GLY A 386 2.61 14.99 22.08
C GLY A 386 1.64 14.69 23.22
N GLY A 387 1.16 13.45 23.38
CA GLY A 387 0.28 13.04 24.47
C GLY A 387 0.97 12.08 25.44
#